data_6c54ba0ff6f8e33704ccb0ffda51c943
#
_entry.id   6c54ba0ff6f8e33704ccb0ffda51c943
#
_cell.length_a   1.000
_cell.length_b   1.000
_cell.length_c   1.000
_cell.angle_alpha   90.00
_cell.angle_beta   90.00
_cell.angle_gamma   90.00
#
_symmetry.space_group_name_H-M   'P 1'
#
loop_
_entity.id
_entity.type
_entity.pdbx_description
1 polymer ?
#
loop_
_entity_poly.entity_id
_entity_poly.type
_entity_poly.pdbx_seq_one_letter_code
_entity_poly.pdbx_strand_id
1 'polypeptide(L)'
;MTETKKLTLNLITPEKQLLDGVQVDMVVLPALMGEMGILPKHVKTIVQLGLGSLRYKKDGKEEEFAVMGGFAEVLNDVVNVFAEGADLAEEIDEEAEKQKIKAAKESLSRKDADIDFELAEMEIKQAIARMKVKKRKF
;
A
#
# COMPACT_ATOMS: atom_id res chain seq x y z
N MET A 1 5.60 33.19 13.80
CA MET A 1 5.01 32.32 12.79
C MET A 1 5.63 30.93 12.83
N THR A 2 4.85 29.95 13.16
CA THR A 2 5.33 28.58 13.17
C THR A 2 5.21 28.00 11.76
N GLU A 3 6.36 27.72 11.15
CA GLU A 3 6.36 26.97 9.89
C GLU A 3 5.87 25.56 10.14
N THR A 4 4.86 25.15 9.40
CA THR A 4 4.37 23.78 9.46
C THR A 4 5.40 22.90 8.77
N LYS A 5 6.06 22.03 9.54
CA LYS A 5 7.01 21.09 8.95
C LYS A 5 6.27 20.05 8.15
N LYS A 6 6.88 19.64 7.06
CA LYS A 6 6.35 18.61 6.18
C LYS A 6 7.23 17.37 6.22
N LEU A 7 6.63 16.25 5.87
CA LEU A 7 7.36 15.02 5.58
C LEU A 7 7.59 14.95 4.07
N THR A 8 8.68 14.32 3.69
CA THR A 8 8.95 13.99 2.29
C THR A 8 8.62 12.52 2.09
N LEU A 9 7.71 12.22 1.19
CA LEU A 9 7.25 10.85 0.94
C LEU A 9 7.73 10.34 -0.41
N ASN A 10 8.38 9.17 -0.38
CA ASN A 10 8.77 8.44 -1.57
C ASN A 10 8.10 7.07 -1.54
N LEU A 11 7.52 6.66 -2.66
CA LEU A 11 6.92 5.34 -2.81
C LEU A 11 7.53 4.68 -4.04
N ILE A 12 8.24 3.59 -3.80
CA ILE A 12 9.04 2.90 -4.79
C ILE A 12 8.61 1.43 -4.86
N THR A 13 8.39 0.95 -6.07
CA THR A 13 8.15 -0.47 -6.33
C THR A 13 9.26 -1.00 -7.23
N PRO A 14 9.42 -2.32 -7.38
CA PRO A 14 10.43 -2.86 -8.28
C PRO A 14 10.29 -2.38 -9.72
N GLU A 15 9.09 -2.02 -10.15
CA GLU A 15 8.85 -1.58 -11.51
C GLU A 15 9.06 -0.09 -11.73
N LYS A 16 8.71 0.74 -10.75
CA LYS A 16 8.77 2.20 -10.91
C LYS A 16 8.69 2.93 -9.58
N GLN A 17 9.04 4.21 -9.61
CA GLN A 17 8.82 5.11 -8.49
C GLN A 17 7.47 5.81 -8.69
N LEU A 18 6.55 5.59 -7.76
CA LEU A 18 5.19 6.14 -7.85
C LEU A 18 5.09 7.53 -7.22
N LEU A 19 5.81 7.78 -6.14
CA LEU A 19 5.89 9.08 -5.49
C LEU A 19 7.36 9.45 -5.32
N ASP A 20 7.73 10.63 -5.75
CA ASP A 20 9.11 11.11 -5.69
C ASP A 20 9.16 12.47 -5.02
N GLY A 21 9.61 12.49 -3.76
CA GLY A 21 9.82 13.72 -3.03
C GLY A 21 8.55 14.51 -2.76
N VAL A 22 7.42 13.85 -2.58
CA VAL A 22 6.14 14.53 -2.34
C VAL A 22 6.10 15.07 -0.91
N GLN A 23 5.82 16.37 -0.78
CA GLN A 23 5.71 17.01 0.53
C GLN A 23 4.32 16.77 1.10
N VAL A 24 4.24 16.13 2.25
CA VAL A 24 2.98 15.74 2.87
C VAL A 24 2.93 16.14 4.34
N ASP A 25 1.73 16.24 4.89
CA ASP A 25 1.52 16.62 6.28
C ASP A 25 1.58 15.43 7.23
N MET A 26 1.13 14.27 6.75
CA MET A 26 1.04 13.06 7.56
C MET A 26 1.02 11.84 6.64
N VAL A 27 1.57 10.73 7.13
CA VAL A 27 1.54 9.44 6.43
C VAL A 27 1.01 8.38 7.39
N VAL A 28 0.12 7.51 6.93
CA VAL A 28 -0.30 6.32 7.66
C VAL A 28 0.19 5.11 6.89
N LEU A 29 1.04 4.32 7.52
CA LEU A 29 1.64 3.13 6.93
C LEU A 29 0.88 1.88 7.33
N PRO A 30 0.66 0.92 6.40
CA PRO A 30 0.05 -0.37 6.73
C PRO A 30 1.13 -1.32 7.28
N ALA A 31 1.58 -1.07 8.50
CA ALA A 31 2.58 -1.92 9.13
C ALA A 31 1.99 -3.31 9.37
N LEU A 32 2.87 -4.32 9.43
CA LEU A 32 2.45 -5.71 9.60
C LEU A 32 1.61 -5.93 10.85
N MET A 33 1.94 -5.23 11.93
CA MET A 33 1.25 -5.34 13.22
C MET A 33 0.08 -4.36 13.38
N GLY A 34 -0.22 -3.56 12.38
CA GLY A 34 -1.29 -2.58 12.43
C GLY A 34 -0.86 -1.24 11.82
N GLU A 35 -1.82 -0.34 11.62
CA GLU A 35 -1.54 0.96 11.03
C GLU A 35 -0.62 1.80 11.91
N MET A 36 0.32 2.51 11.28
CA MET A 36 1.26 3.38 11.98
C MET A 36 1.21 4.78 11.39
N GLY A 37 0.85 5.77 12.20
CA GLY A 37 0.84 7.17 11.79
C GLY A 37 2.21 7.82 11.94
N ILE A 38 2.65 8.54 10.91
CA ILE A 38 3.92 9.24 10.89
C ILE A 38 3.65 10.74 10.76
N LEU A 39 4.13 11.49 11.72
CA LEU A 39 4.09 12.96 11.71
C LEU A 39 5.52 13.51 11.65
N PRO A 40 5.70 14.78 11.29
CA PRO A 40 7.02 15.39 11.31
C PRO A 40 7.72 15.20 12.66
N LYS A 41 9.03 15.04 12.63
CA LYS A 41 9.90 14.75 13.78
C LYS A 41 9.72 13.35 14.36
N HIS A 42 9.16 12.44 13.59
CA HIS A 42 9.05 11.04 14.01
C HIS A 42 10.45 10.44 14.20
N VAL A 43 10.60 9.61 15.23
CA VAL A 43 11.89 8.94 15.48
C VAL A 43 12.26 8.03 14.32
N LYS A 44 13.55 7.80 14.15
CA LYS A 44 14.06 6.86 13.14
C LYS A 44 13.38 5.51 13.33
N THR A 45 12.78 5.00 12.26
CA THR A 45 12.01 3.76 12.31
C THR A 45 12.18 2.99 11.01
N ILE A 46 12.29 1.67 11.12
CA ILE A 46 12.20 0.76 9.99
C ILE A 46 11.08 -0.20 10.33
N VAL A 47 10.12 -0.36 9.42
CA VAL A 47 8.94 -1.17 9.68
C VAL A 47 8.61 -2.04 8.50
N GLN A 48 8.23 -3.29 8.77
CA GLN A 48 7.74 -4.21 7.75
C GLN A 48 6.28 -3.89 7.45
N LEU A 49 5.94 -3.87 6.16
CA LEU A 49 4.59 -3.59 5.69
C LEU A 49 3.83 -4.87 5.38
N GLY A 50 2.52 -4.84 5.65
CA GLY A 50 1.61 -5.90 5.24
C GLY A 50 0.82 -5.50 4.00
N LEU A 51 -0.24 -6.23 3.74
CA LEU A 51 -1.21 -5.88 2.71
C LEU A 51 -2.18 -4.87 3.32
N GLY A 52 -2.26 -3.68 2.75
CA GLY A 52 -3.14 -2.67 3.32
C GLY A 52 -3.08 -1.34 2.59
N SER A 53 -3.51 -0.32 3.28
CA SER A 53 -3.64 1.02 2.74
C SER A 53 -2.55 1.94 3.25
N LEU A 54 -1.81 2.54 2.32
CA LEU A 54 -0.94 3.67 2.59
C LEU A 54 -1.75 4.93 2.32
N ARG A 55 -1.90 5.78 3.33
CA ARG A 55 -2.63 7.04 3.19
C ARG A 55 -1.71 8.20 3.52
N TYR A 56 -1.89 9.31 2.82
CA TYR A 56 -1.18 10.53 3.17
C TYR A 56 -2.06 11.74 2.93
N LYS A 57 -1.80 12.80 3.71
CA LYS A 57 -2.49 14.07 3.58
C LYS A 57 -1.55 15.09 2.97
N LYS A 58 -2.03 15.78 1.96
CA LYS A 58 -1.32 16.85 1.30
C LYS A 58 -2.28 18.02 1.08
N ASP A 59 -1.98 19.16 1.72
CA ASP A 59 -2.78 20.36 1.59
C ASP A 59 -4.29 20.13 1.80
N GLY A 60 -4.61 19.38 2.85
CA GLY A 60 -5.99 19.07 3.23
C GLY A 60 -6.64 17.95 2.45
N LYS A 61 -5.97 17.40 1.45
CA LYS A 61 -6.48 16.28 0.66
C LYS A 61 -5.82 14.99 1.07
N GLU A 62 -6.61 13.93 1.13
CA GLU A 62 -6.11 12.60 1.44
C GLU A 62 -6.01 11.76 0.17
N GLU A 63 -4.86 11.15 -0.04
CA GLU A 63 -4.62 10.20 -1.11
C GLU A 63 -4.34 8.83 -0.51
N GLU A 64 -4.64 7.79 -1.27
CA GLU A 64 -4.56 6.43 -0.77
C GLU A 64 -4.05 5.47 -1.84
N PHE A 65 -3.12 4.59 -1.43
CA PHE A 65 -2.59 3.51 -2.26
C PHE A 65 -2.87 2.18 -1.59
N ALA A 66 -3.19 1.16 -2.36
CA ALA A 66 -3.16 -0.21 -1.88
C ALA A 66 -1.70 -0.69 -1.97
N VAL A 67 -1.14 -1.18 -0.88
CA VAL A 67 0.25 -1.62 -0.79
C VAL A 67 0.29 -3.11 -0.52
N MET A 68 1.15 -3.81 -1.27
CA MET A 68 1.27 -5.27 -1.25
C MET A 68 2.55 -5.73 -0.55
N GLY A 69 2.74 -5.32 0.71
CA GLY A 69 3.93 -5.70 1.46
C GLY A 69 5.15 -4.86 1.15
N GLY A 70 6.27 -5.22 1.76
CA GLY A 70 7.52 -4.49 1.65
C GLY A 70 7.97 -3.94 2.99
N PHE A 71 8.69 -2.82 2.97
CA PHE A 71 9.12 -2.16 4.19
C PHE A 71 9.18 -0.65 3.99
N ALA A 72 9.22 0.08 5.10
CA ALA A 72 9.35 1.53 5.08
C ALA A 72 10.43 1.97 6.05
N GLU A 73 11.09 3.07 5.70
CA GLU A 73 12.10 3.71 6.53
C GLU A 73 11.68 5.14 6.79
N VAL A 74 11.74 5.54 8.05
CA VAL A 74 11.48 6.93 8.46
C VAL A 74 12.77 7.48 9.06
N LEU A 75 13.30 8.55 8.48
CA LEU A 75 14.54 9.17 8.96
C LEU A 75 14.55 10.64 8.54
N ASN A 76 14.74 11.52 9.53
CA ASN A 76 14.87 12.97 9.28
C ASN A 76 13.75 13.54 8.40
N ASP A 77 12.51 13.22 8.75
CA ASP A 77 11.31 13.67 8.04
C ASP A 77 11.20 13.18 6.60
N VAL A 78 11.95 12.14 6.26
CA VAL A 78 11.83 11.44 4.97
C VAL A 78 11.25 10.06 5.20
N VAL A 79 10.16 9.76 4.53
CA VAL A 79 9.50 8.46 4.58
C VAL A 79 9.74 7.77 3.23
N ASN A 80 10.54 6.73 3.25
CA ASN A 80 10.81 5.92 2.06
C ASN A 80 10.03 4.61 2.17
N VAL A 81 9.11 4.41 1.25
CA VAL A 81 8.30 3.19 1.21
C VAL A 81 8.74 2.34 0.02
N PHE A 82 9.25 1.16 0.33
CA PHE A 82 9.68 0.17 -0.66
C PHE A 82 8.64 -0.96 -0.67
N ALA A 83 7.66 -0.80 -1.55
CA ALA A 83 6.54 -1.73 -1.65
C ALA A 83 6.80 -2.80 -2.71
N GLU A 84 6.36 -4.02 -2.45
CA GLU A 84 6.42 -5.10 -3.46
C GLU A 84 5.48 -4.81 -4.61
N GLY A 85 4.37 -4.13 -4.34
CA GLY A 85 3.44 -3.62 -5.33
C GLY A 85 2.60 -2.53 -4.70
N ALA A 86 2.13 -1.61 -5.50
CA ALA A 86 1.28 -0.53 -5.04
C ALA A 86 0.38 -0.04 -6.16
N ASP A 87 -0.87 0.24 -5.82
CA ASP A 87 -1.86 0.73 -6.78
C ASP A 87 -2.58 1.94 -6.18
N LEU A 88 -2.70 3.01 -6.96
CA LEU A 88 -3.48 4.17 -6.54
C LEU A 88 -4.95 3.75 -6.39
N ALA A 89 -5.56 4.06 -5.25
CA ALA A 89 -6.93 3.61 -4.96
C ALA A 89 -7.93 3.97 -6.06
N GLU A 90 -7.82 5.17 -6.61
CA GLU A 90 -8.71 5.63 -7.68
C GLU A 90 -8.59 4.81 -8.97
N GLU A 91 -7.43 4.24 -9.23
CA GLU A 91 -7.16 3.45 -10.43
C GLU A 91 -7.51 1.98 -10.30
N ILE A 92 -7.87 1.52 -9.10
CA ILE A 92 -8.24 0.12 -8.88
C ILE A 92 -9.60 -0.14 -9.52
N ASP A 93 -9.65 -1.16 -10.39
CA ASP A 93 -10.87 -1.62 -11.02
C ASP A 93 -11.46 -2.77 -10.20
N GLU A 94 -12.53 -2.49 -9.46
CA GLU A 94 -13.17 -3.45 -8.58
C GLU A 94 -13.65 -4.69 -9.33
N GLU A 95 -14.22 -4.52 -10.53
CA GLU A 95 -14.68 -5.65 -11.34
C GLU A 95 -13.52 -6.55 -11.79
N ALA A 96 -12.41 -5.95 -12.19
CA ALA A 96 -11.22 -6.71 -12.57
C ALA A 96 -10.68 -7.52 -11.39
N GLU A 97 -10.70 -6.95 -10.18
CA GLU A 97 -10.25 -7.65 -8.99
C GLU A 97 -11.19 -8.81 -8.63
N LYS A 98 -12.51 -8.63 -8.76
CA LYS A 98 -13.48 -9.69 -8.56
C LYS A 98 -13.25 -10.86 -9.52
N GLN A 99 -12.94 -10.57 -10.79
CA GLN A 99 -12.65 -11.62 -11.78
C GLN A 99 -11.38 -12.38 -11.44
N LYS A 100 -10.35 -11.69 -10.94
CA LYS A 100 -9.11 -12.33 -10.49
C LYS A 100 -9.37 -13.29 -9.33
N ILE A 101 -10.18 -12.87 -8.36
CA ILE A 101 -10.54 -13.70 -7.20
C ILE A 101 -11.29 -14.95 -7.68
N LYS A 102 -12.26 -14.78 -8.56
CA LYS A 102 -13.05 -15.88 -9.09
C LYS A 102 -12.17 -16.88 -9.83
N ALA A 103 -11.32 -16.40 -10.73
CA ALA A 103 -10.41 -17.25 -11.50
C ALA A 103 -9.45 -18.03 -10.60
N ALA A 104 -8.87 -17.37 -9.59
CA ALA A 104 -7.96 -18.02 -8.66
C ALA A 104 -8.67 -19.08 -7.80
N LYS A 105 -9.89 -18.79 -7.34
CA LYS A 105 -10.69 -19.77 -6.58
C LYS A 105 -11.07 -20.98 -7.42
N GLU A 106 -11.45 -20.79 -8.68
CA GLU A 106 -11.74 -21.88 -9.60
C GLU A 106 -10.51 -22.77 -9.82
N SER A 107 -9.35 -22.13 -10.01
CA SER A 107 -8.07 -22.85 -10.15
C SER A 107 -7.76 -23.70 -8.92
N LEU A 108 -7.95 -23.16 -7.73
CA LEU A 108 -7.73 -23.90 -6.48
C LEU A 108 -8.69 -25.09 -6.34
N SER A 109 -9.94 -24.93 -6.75
CA SER A 109 -10.94 -25.97 -6.62
C SER A 109 -10.74 -27.14 -7.58
N ARG A 110 -10.08 -26.91 -8.73
CA ARG A 110 -9.81 -27.96 -9.72
C ARG A 110 -8.72 -28.94 -9.31
N LYS A 111 -7.93 -28.60 -8.31
CA LYS A 111 -6.78 -29.41 -7.85
C LYS A 111 -5.85 -29.83 -8.98
N ASP A 112 -5.62 -28.92 -9.91
CA ASP A 112 -4.77 -29.14 -11.06
C ASP A 112 -3.31 -29.27 -10.60
N ALA A 113 -2.59 -30.31 -11.10
CA ALA A 113 -1.20 -30.55 -10.67
C ALA A 113 -0.23 -29.41 -11.02
N ASP A 114 -0.60 -28.58 -11.98
CA ASP A 114 0.23 -27.45 -12.45
C ASP A 114 -0.05 -26.13 -11.72
N ILE A 115 -0.90 -26.14 -10.69
CA ILE A 115 -1.26 -24.92 -9.96
C ILE A 115 -0.32 -24.70 -8.77
N ASP A 116 0.24 -23.51 -8.70
CA ASP A 116 0.95 -23.05 -7.52
C ASP A 116 -0.10 -22.51 -6.53
N PHE A 117 -0.45 -23.33 -5.53
CA PHE A 117 -1.46 -22.97 -4.53
C PHE A 117 -1.07 -21.73 -3.74
N GLU A 118 0.22 -21.59 -3.40
CA GLU A 118 0.70 -20.42 -2.65
C GLU A 118 0.53 -19.14 -3.44
N LEU A 119 0.87 -19.17 -4.72
CA LEU A 119 0.71 -18.03 -5.61
C LEU A 119 -0.76 -17.65 -5.78
N ALA A 120 -1.63 -18.66 -5.99
CA ALA A 120 -3.07 -18.41 -6.13
C ALA A 120 -3.67 -17.79 -4.87
N GLU A 121 -3.30 -18.30 -3.69
CA GLU A 121 -3.74 -17.74 -2.43
C GLU A 121 -3.26 -16.31 -2.23
N MET A 122 -2.01 -16.03 -2.61
CA MET A 122 -1.44 -14.67 -2.53
C MET A 122 -2.19 -13.72 -3.45
N GLU A 123 -2.49 -14.13 -4.67
CA GLU A 123 -3.26 -13.31 -5.62
C GLU A 123 -4.65 -12.96 -5.08
N ILE A 124 -5.32 -13.93 -4.44
CA ILE A 124 -6.62 -13.69 -3.80
C ILE A 124 -6.48 -12.64 -2.69
N LYS A 125 -5.49 -12.79 -1.81
CA LYS A 125 -5.27 -11.86 -0.70
C LYS A 125 -4.98 -10.45 -1.21
N GLN A 126 -4.15 -10.33 -2.23
CA GLN A 126 -3.83 -9.03 -2.83
C GLN A 126 -5.05 -8.38 -3.46
N ALA A 127 -5.85 -9.16 -4.20
CA ALA A 127 -7.07 -8.65 -4.82
C ALA A 127 -8.09 -8.18 -3.78
N ILE A 128 -8.25 -8.94 -2.68
CA ILE A 128 -9.11 -8.55 -1.58
C ILE A 128 -8.63 -7.24 -0.94
N ALA A 129 -7.32 -7.11 -0.74
CA ALA A 129 -6.73 -5.89 -0.17
C ALA A 129 -7.01 -4.68 -1.08
N ARG A 130 -6.84 -4.81 -2.39
CA ARG A 130 -7.14 -3.75 -3.35
C ARG A 130 -8.61 -3.35 -3.30
N MET A 131 -9.50 -4.32 -3.23
CA MET A 131 -10.94 -4.05 -3.14
C MET A 131 -11.31 -3.31 -1.86
N LYS A 132 -10.73 -3.68 -0.73
CA LYS A 132 -10.96 -3.00 0.54
C LYS A 132 -10.53 -1.54 0.49
N VAL A 133 -9.38 -1.28 -0.11
CA VAL A 133 -8.87 0.08 -0.27
C VAL A 133 -9.79 0.89 -1.18
N LYS A 134 -10.23 0.31 -2.29
CA LYS A 134 -11.15 0.97 -3.22
C LYS A 134 -12.47 1.33 -2.55
N LYS A 135 -13.05 0.42 -1.79
CA LYS A 135 -14.33 0.64 -1.09
C LYS A 135 -14.23 1.70 0.00
N ARG A 136 -13.09 1.79 0.67
CA ARG A 136 -12.86 2.74 1.76
C ARG A 136 -12.96 4.18 1.30
N LYS A 137 -12.75 4.45 0.04
CA LYS A 137 -12.72 5.80 -0.51
C LYS A 137 -14.12 6.41 -0.71
N PHE A 138 -15.16 5.64 -0.49
CA PHE A 138 -16.56 6.08 -0.65
C PHE A 138 -17.30 6.14 0.66
#